data_7acf7e5860a013d1c767dd5b965f4b22
#
_entry.id   7acf7e5860a013d1c767dd5b965f4b22
#
_cell.length_a   1.000
_cell.length_b   1.000
_cell.length_c   1.000
_cell.angle_alpha   90.00
_cell.angle_beta   90.00
_cell.angle_gamma   90.00
#
_symmetry.space_group_name_H-M   'P 1'
#
loop_
_entity.id
_entity.type
_entity.pdbx_description
1 polymer ?
#
loop_
_entity_poly.entity_id
_entity_poly.type
_entity_poly.pdbx_seq_one_letter_code
_entity_poly.pdbx_strand_id
1 'polypeptide(L)'
;MKRTLALILAVVTLATLALAGCGSSSTADTTASKDDSKTAATVSSDGSKTFTVGFDAEFPPYGYKDKKTGEYTGFDLELAAEVCDRLGWKLEKKPIDWDSKDMELNSGTISCIWNGFTINGRENDYTWSVPYIDNKQVVVVKKDSSIKSLDDLKAKTVAVQTDSSALAALTGDDATKENKKLAATFKDLKQIGDYNTALMNLESGAVDAVCMDNGVANYNLSKSPDKYKVLSDIISKEQYAIGFKKGNTALKDTVEKTLLEMYKDGTVEKIAKKYSDYYLAESLCLEDK
;
A
#
# COMPACT_ATOMS: atom_id res chain seq x y z
N MET A 1 -37.42 -12.50 47.82
CA MET A 1 -37.12 -13.80 48.49
C MET A 1 -35.75 -14.18 47.96
N LYS A 2 -34.72 -13.85 48.64
CA LYS A 2 -33.96 -14.66 49.65
C LYS A 2 -33.21 -15.84 48.99
N ARG A 3 -31.87 -15.66 48.96
CA ARG A 3 -30.84 -16.65 49.39
C ARG A 3 -30.34 -17.59 48.29
N THR A 4 -29.05 -17.93 48.14
CA THR A 4 -27.84 -17.93 49.02
C THR A 4 -26.59 -18.18 48.19
N LEU A 5 -25.59 -17.48 48.53
CA LEU A 5 -24.13 -17.63 48.55
C LEU A 5 -23.62 -19.08 48.72
N ALA A 6 -22.59 -19.49 48.00
CA ALA A 6 -21.61 -20.48 48.45
C ALA A 6 -20.23 -20.22 47.82
N LEU A 7 -19.35 -19.73 48.65
CA LEU A 7 -17.87 -19.75 48.49
C LEU A 7 -17.37 -21.20 48.74
N ILE A 8 -16.37 -21.65 47.95
CA ILE A 8 -15.44 -22.69 48.37
C ILE A 8 -14.02 -22.26 47.99
N LEU A 9 -13.23 -22.11 49.04
CA LEU A 9 -11.79 -21.83 49.13
C LEU A 9 -11.08 -23.17 49.42
N ALA A 10 -10.00 -23.52 48.73
CA ALA A 10 -8.96 -24.47 49.18
C ALA A 10 -7.73 -24.29 48.32
N VAL A 11 -6.66 -23.62 48.72
CA VAL A 11 -5.53 -23.97 49.59
C VAL A 11 -4.53 -24.96 48.94
N VAL A 12 -3.43 -24.37 48.42
CA VAL A 12 -1.99 -24.63 48.60
C VAL A 12 -1.47 -26.05 48.68
N THR A 13 -0.46 -26.39 47.85
CA THR A 13 0.77 -27.05 48.30
C THR A 13 1.97 -26.73 47.43
N LEU A 14 3.00 -26.14 48.05
CA LEU A 14 4.40 -26.01 47.60
C LEU A 14 5.06 -27.41 47.64
N ALA A 15 5.88 -27.71 46.63
CA ALA A 15 6.92 -28.73 46.75
C ALA A 15 8.20 -28.22 46.04
N THR A 16 9.14 -27.77 46.84
CA THR A 16 10.54 -27.48 46.49
C THR A 16 11.33 -28.80 46.44
N LEU A 17 12.08 -29.00 45.36
CA LEU A 17 13.23 -29.94 45.37
C LEU A 17 14.43 -29.23 44.76
N ALA A 18 15.37 -28.94 45.62
CA ALA A 18 16.74 -28.54 45.26
C ALA A 18 17.58 -29.79 45.03
N LEU A 19 18.35 -29.82 43.95
CA LEU A 19 19.53 -30.68 43.85
C LEU A 19 20.69 -29.87 43.30
N ALA A 20 21.68 -29.75 44.15
CA ALA A 20 22.97 -29.14 43.86
C ALA A 20 23.86 -30.09 43.06
N GLY A 21 24.56 -29.57 42.07
CA GLY A 21 25.64 -30.23 41.34
C GLY A 21 26.70 -29.22 40.93
N CYS A 22 27.82 -29.22 41.64
CA CYS A 22 29.03 -28.45 41.37
C CYS A 22 29.77 -28.94 40.13
N GLY A 23 30.40 -28.00 39.36
CA GLY A 23 31.51 -28.35 38.50
C GLY A 23 31.91 -27.31 37.49
N SER A 24 32.96 -26.56 37.82
CA SER A 24 34.02 -25.97 36.99
C SER A 24 33.75 -24.71 36.13
N SER A 25 34.44 -23.68 36.55
CA SER A 25 34.80 -22.40 35.95
C SER A 25 35.36 -22.46 34.53
N SER A 26 34.83 -21.64 33.64
CA SER A 26 35.64 -20.94 32.65
C SER A 26 35.00 -19.60 32.33
N THR A 27 35.74 -18.54 32.63
CA THR A 27 35.47 -17.15 32.27
C THR A 27 35.36 -17.02 30.76
N ALA A 28 34.24 -16.51 30.28
CA ALA A 28 34.12 -15.94 28.94
C ALA A 28 33.36 -14.63 29.05
N ASP A 29 34.04 -13.64 28.55
CA ASP A 29 33.74 -12.23 28.42
C ASP A 29 32.35 -11.98 27.84
N THR A 30 31.50 -11.27 28.56
CA THR A 30 30.14 -10.93 28.08
C THR A 30 30.21 -9.58 27.38
N THR A 31 30.51 -9.59 26.10
CA THR A 31 30.20 -8.46 25.23
C THR A 31 28.70 -8.46 24.95
N ALA A 32 28.02 -7.47 25.47
CA ALA A 32 26.60 -7.20 25.16
C ALA A 32 26.44 -6.91 23.67
N SER A 33 25.97 -7.89 22.92
CA SER A 33 25.44 -7.70 21.57
C SER A 33 24.11 -6.94 21.66
N LYS A 34 24.10 -5.74 21.12
CA LYS A 34 22.87 -5.03 20.80
C LYS A 34 22.06 -5.87 19.83
N ASP A 35 20.89 -6.26 20.24
CA ASP A 35 19.89 -6.96 19.45
C ASP A 35 19.32 -5.98 18.41
N ASP A 36 20.00 -5.93 17.25
CA ASP A 36 19.42 -5.33 16.04
C ASP A 36 18.33 -6.27 15.54
N SER A 37 17.11 -6.04 15.97
CA SER A 37 15.90 -6.71 15.46
C SER A 37 15.72 -6.39 13.98
N LYS A 38 16.50 -7.07 13.13
CA LYS A 38 16.30 -7.11 11.68
C LYS A 38 15.04 -7.92 11.40
N THR A 39 13.95 -7.23 11.10
CA THR A 39 12.78 -7.85 10.47
C THR A 39 13.18 -8.20 9.03
N ALA A 40 13.94 -9.29 8.89
CA ALA A 40 14.22 -9.90 7.61
C ALA A 40 12.98 -10.67 7.14
N ALA A 41 12.80 -10.79 5.83
CA ALA A 41 11.85 -11.73 5.25
C ALA A 41 11.94 -13.07 5.98
N THR A 42 10.78 -13.65 6.33
CA THR A 42 10.71 -14.90 7.10
C THR A 42 11.42 -16.00 6.31
N VAL A 43 12.42 -16.65 6.90
CA VAL A 43 13.10 -17.79 6.28
C VAL A 43 12.30 -19.04 6.61
N SER A 44 11.82 -19.74 5.58
CA SER A 44 11.11 -21.03 5.73
C SER A 44 12.08 -22.13 6.16
N SER A 45 11.55 -23.25 6.70
CA SER A 45 12.33 -24.39 7.14
C SER A 45 13.17 -25.07 6.04
N ASP A 46 12.87 -24.80 4.78
CA ASP A 46 13.63 -25.22 3.58
C ASP A 46 14.72 -24.24 3.13
N GLY A 47 14.92 -23.15 3.89
CA GLY A 47 15.91 -22.11 3.59
C GLY A 47 15.44 -21.06 2.57
N SER A 48 14.23 -21.18 2.02
CA SER A 48 13.67 -20.17 1.11
C SER A 48 13.20 -18.95 1.89
N LYS A 49 13.50 -17.74 1.37
CA LYS A 49 12.94 -16.50 1.90
C LYS A 49 11.56 -16.27 1.30
N THR A 50 10.58 -16.03 2.15
CA THR A 50 9.25 -15.57 1.72
C THR A 50 9.23 -14.04 1.72
N PHE A 51 8.84 -13.45 0.60
CA PHE A 51 8.64 -12.01 0.43
C PHE A 51 7.15 -11.75 0.28
N THR A 52 6.54 -11.17 1.31
CA THR A 52 5.09 -10.92 1.35
C THR A 52 4.82 -9.48 0.94
N VAL A 53 4.16 -9.29 -0.20
CA VAL A 53 3.75 -7.98 -0.71
C VAL A 53 2.33 -7.68 -0.24
N GLY A 54 2.17 -6.58 0.52
CA GLY A 54 0.87 -6.02 0.89
C GLY A 54 0.35 -5.08 -0.18
N PHE A 55 -0.92 -5.25 -0.56
CA PHE A 55 -1.56 -4.46 -1.61
C PHE A 55 -3.08 -4.41 -1.46
N ASP A 56 -3.71 -3.33 -1.95
CA ASP A 56 -5.16 -3.22 -2.13
C ASP A 56 -5.57 -4.00 -3.39
N ALA A 57 -6.42 -5.02 -3.24
CA ALA A 57 -6.86 -5.87 -4.35
C ALA A 57 -7.90 -5.20 -5.27
N GLU A 58 -8.33 -3.99 -4.95
CA GLU A 58 -9.26 -3.17 -5.74
C GLU A 58 -8.56 -1.94 -6.37
N PHE A 59 -7.23 -2.07 -6.65
CA PHE A 59 -6.39 -1.00 -7.17
C PHE A 59 -5.74 -1.33 -8.54
N PRO A 60 -6.53 -1.66 -9.57
CA PRO A 60 -6.01 -1.91 -10.91
C PRO A 60 -5.49 -0.59 -11.54
N PRO A 61 -4.43 -0.63 -12.37
CA PRO A 61 -3.75 -1.81 -12.90
C PRO A 61 -2.56 -2.29 -12.06
N TYR A 62 -2.33 -1.74 -10.86
CA TYR A 62 -1.14 -2.00 -10.05
C TYR A 62 -1.24 -3.31 -9.26
N GLY A 63 -2.34 -3.50 -8.49
CA GLY A 63 -2.66 -4.72 -7.77
C GLY A 63 -4.16 -4.97 -7.76
N TYR A 64 -4.60 -6.13 -8.23
CA TYR A 64 -6.04 -6.44 -8.26
C TYR A 64 -6.29 -7.93 -8.42
N LYS A 65 -7.54 -8.32 -8.13
CA LYS A 65 -8.01 -9.68 -8.41
C LYS A 65 -8.58 -9.75 -9.82
N ASP A 66 -7.96 -10.54 -10.70
CA ASP A 66 -8.48 -10.78 -12.04
C ASP A 66 -9.80 -11.57 -11.96
N LYS A 67 -10.87 -11.02 -12.54
CA LYS A 67 -12.22 -11.60 -12.46
C LYS A 67 -12.39 -12.90 -13.27
N LYS A 68 -11.48 -13.16 -14.23
CA LYS A 68 -11.55 -14.35 -15.09
C LYS A 68 -10.80 -15.52 -14.48
N THR A 69 -9.60 -15.25 -13.93
CA THR A 69 -8.71 -16.28 -13.36
C THR A 69 -8.91 -16.46 -11.86
N GLY A 70 -9.42 -15.45 -11.17
CA GLY A 70 -9.51 -15.39 -9.70
C GLY A 70 -8.17 -15.12 -9.01
N GLU A 71 -7.09 -14.96 -9.79
CA GLU A 71 -5.73 -14.73 -9.27
C GLU A 71 -5.47 -13.25 -9.02
N TYR A 72 -4.54 -12.97 -8.09
CA TYR A 72 -4.02 -11.62 -7.87
C TYR A 72 -2.95 -11.31 -8.91
N THR A 73 -3.14 -10.19 -9.62
CA THR A 73 -2.28 -9.72 -10.70
C THR A 73 -2.18 -8.19 -10.69
N GLY A 74 -1.40 -7.64 -11.59
CA GLY A 74 -1.19 -6.21 -11.76
C GLY A 74 0.28 -5.88 -11.93
N PHE A 75 0.55 -4.67 -12.40
CA PHE A 75 1.89 -4.23 -12.74
C PHE A 75 2.88 -4.41 -11.57
N ASP A 76 2.53 -3.94 -10.39
CA ASP A 76 3.40 -4.01 -9.21
C ASP A 76 3.61 -5.45 -8.75
N LEU A 77 2.55 -6.28 -8.82
CA LEU A 77 2.64 -7.69 -8.46
C LEU A 77 3.46 -8.51 -9.47
N GLU A 78 3.46 -8.11 -10.75
CA GLU A 78 4.33 -8.73 -11.77
C GLU A 78 5.80 -8.31 -11.58
N LEU A 79 6.06 -7.04 -11.23
CA LEU A 79 7.42 -6.61 -10.86
C LEU A 79 7.92 -7.37 -9.63
N ALA A 80 7.08 -7.51 -8.61
CA ALA A 80 7.43 -8.24 -7.40
C ALA A 80 7.69 -9.73 -7.68
N ALA A 81 6.93 -10.34 -8.60
CA ALA A 81 7.15 -11.73 -9.01
C ALA A 81 8.52 -11.90 -9.68
N GLU A 82 8.87 -11.04 -10.62
CA GLU A 82 10.16 -11.06 -11.30
C GLU A 82 11.33 -10.80 -10.32
N VAL A 83 11.16 -9.87 -9.37
CA VAL A 83 12.16 -9.66 -8.30
C VAL A 83 12.37 -10.93 -7.49
N CYS A 84 11.30 -11.60 -7.09
CA CYS A 84 11.38 -12.85 -6.33
C CYS A 84 12.04 -13.98 -7.14
N ASP A 85 11.69 -14.11 -8.43
CA ASP A 85 12.29 -15.12 -9.33
C ASP A 85 13.81 -14.92 -9.44
N ARG A 86 14.27 -13.66 -9.63
CA ARG A 86 15.72 -13.36 -9.70
C ARG A 86 16.46 -13.61 -8.39
N LEU A 87 15.80 -13.39 -7.27
CA LEU A 87 16.39 -13.57 -5.94
C LEU A 87 16.24 -15.00 -5.39
N GLY A 88 15.51 -15.89 -6.09
CA GLY A 88 15.17 -17.21 -5.60
C GLY A 88 14.27 -17.17 -4.35
N TRP A 89 13.42 -16.16 -4.24
CA TRP A 89 12.50 -15.97 -3.12
C TRP A 89 11.09 -16.47 -3.49
N LYS A 90 10.34 -16.87 -2.46
CA LYS A 90 8.92 -17.17 -2.62
C LYS A 90 8.11 -15.89 -2.51
N LEU A 91 7.37 -15.51 -3.55
CA LEU A 91 6.41 -14.41 -3.46
C LEU A 91 5.13 -14.86 -2.76
N GLU A 92 4.68 -14.07 -1.79
CA GLU A 92 3.35 -14.14 -1.22
C GLU A 92 2.62 -12.82 -1.49
N LYS A 93 1.46 -12.90 -2.16
CA LYS A 93 0.61 -11.74 -2.48
C LYS A 93 -0.47 -11.65 -1.41
N LYS A 94 -0.38 -10.66 -0.54
CA LYS A 94 -1.31 -10.48 0.58
C LYS A 94 -2.22 -9.27 0.35
N PRO A 95 -3.51 -9.48 0.01
CA PRO A 95 -4.46 -8.38 0.00
C PRO A 95 -4.67 -7.84 1.40
N ILE A 96 -4.72 -6.52 1.52
CA ILE A 96 -4.96 -5.79 2.77
C ILE A 96 -6.02 -4.72 2.57
N ASP A 97 -6.71 -4.35 3.66
CA ASP A 97 -7.46 -3.11 3.69
C ASP A 97 -6.46 -1.95 3.73
N TRP A 98 -6.66 -0.94 2.86
CA TRP A 98 -5.64 0.10 2.66
C TRP A 98 -5.33 0.91 3.91
N ASP A 99 -6.31 1.18 4.74
CA ASP A 99 -6.14 1.88 6.02
C ASP A 99 -5.42 1.05 7.10
N SER A 100 -5.24 -0.26 6.88
CA SER A 100 -4.50 -1.15 7.78
C SER A 100 -3.02 -1.34 7.40
N LYS A 101 -2.55 -0.77 6.28
CA LYS A 101 -1.21 -0.99 5.71
C LYS A 101 -0.06 -0.80 6.70
N ASP A 102 -0.15 0.23 7.55
CA ASP A 102 0.89 0.55 8.53
C ASP A 102 0.98 -0.50 9.63
N MET A 103 -0.17 -0.96 10.11
CA MET A 103 -0.26 -2.02 11.11
C MET A 103 0.32 -3.34 10.54
N GLU A 104 -0.06 -3.71 9.32
CA GLU A 104 0.41 -4.92 8.64
C GLU A 104 1.93 -4.88 8.40
N LEU A 105 2.46 -3.72 7.98
CA LEU A 105 3.90 -3.53 7.77
C LEU A 105 4.69 -3.52 9.08
N ASN A 106 4.19 -2.80 10.09
CA ASN A 106 4.88 -2.67 11.38
C ASN A 106 4.88 -3.97 12.19
N SER A 107 3.84 -4.78 12.09
CA SER A 107 3.77 -6.12 12.69
C SER A 107 4.67 -7.14 11.99
N GLY A 108 5.13 -6.85 10.75
CA GLY A 108 5.89 -7.78 9.93
C GLY A 108 5.02 -8.82 9.21
N THR A 109 3.71 -8.65 9.20
CA THR A 109 2.78 -9.51 8.45
C THR A 109 3.00 -9.37 6.94
N ILE A 110 3.43 -8.19 6.48
CA ILE A 110 3.90 -7.93 5.12
C ILE A 110 5.36 -7.45 5.15
N SER A 111 6.10 -7.77 4.11
CA SER A 111 7.51 -7.37 3.95
C SER A 111 7.65 -5.95 3.41
N CYS A 112 6.69 -5.54 2.58
CA CYS A 112 6.62 -4.22 1.97
C CYS A 112 5.17 -3.91 1.57
N ILE A 113 4.92 -2.63 1.30
CA ILE A 113 3.75 -2.14 0.58
C ILE A 113 4.20 -1.86 -0.85
N TRP A 114 3.61 -2.56 -1.83
CA TRP A 114 3.92 -2.37 -3.25
C TRP A 114 2.63 -2.38 -4.05
N ASN A 115 2.05 -1.18 -4.23
CA ASN A 115 0.71 -1.02 -4.80
C ASN A 115 0.43 0.43 -5.23
N GLY A 116 1.23 0.98 -6.13
CA GLY A 116 1.08 2.39 -6.48
C GLY A 116 1.19 3.28 -5.25
N PHE A 117 2.22 3.05 -4.42
CA PHE A 117 2.30 3.68 -3.11
C PHE A 117 3.05 5.01 -3.18
N THR A 118 2.31 6.11 -2.96
CA THR A 118 2.81 7.48 -3.04
C THR A 118 3.81 7.79 -1.94
N ILE A 119 5.01 8.21 -2.33
CA ILE A 119 6.07 8.66 -1.42
C ILE A 119 5.81 10.07 -0.89
N ASN A 120 5.23 10.96 -1.71
CA ASN A 120 5.00 12.36 -1.36
C ASN A 120 4.12 12.52 -0.12
N GLY A 121 4.62 13.30 0.85
CA GLY A 121 3.99 13.50 2.14
C GLY A 121 4.18 12.35 3.14
N ARG A 122 4.94 11.30 2.78
CA ARG A 122 5.25 10.13 3.62
C ARG A 122 6.74 9.81 3.66
N GLU A 123 7.60 10.73 3.20
CA GLU A 123 9.04 10.52 3.03
C GLU A 123 9.72 10.05 4.31
N ASN A 124 9.19 10.50 5.46
CA ASN A 124 9.75 10.21 6.77
C ASN A 124 9.15 8.99 7.47
N ASP A 125 8.10 8.38 6.94
CA ASP A 125 7.33 7.34 7.64
C ASP A 125 7.83 5.94 7.32
N TYR A 126 8.46 5.77 6.16
CA TYR A 126 8.93 4.48 5.64
C TYR A 126 10.42 4.53 5.26
N THR A 127 10.95 3.37 4.92
CA THR A 127 12.17 3.25 4.12
C THR A 127 11.74 2.98 2.69
N TRP A 128 12.04 3.91 1.79
CA TRP A 128 11.56 3.90 0.41
C TRP A 128 12.59 3.38 -0.57
N SER A 129 12.14 2.68 -1.61
CA SER A 129 12.93 2.49 -2.83
C SER A 129 13.06 3.80 -3.61
N VAL A 130 13.86 3.80 -4.68
CA VAL A 130 13.76 4.84 -5.72
C VAL A 130 12.33 4.86 -6.30
N PRO A 131 11.82 6.03 -6.70
CA PRO A 131 10.54 6.12 -7.40
C PRO A 131 10.59 5.36 -8.74
N TYR A 132 9.47 4.73 -9.13
CA TYR A 132 9.38 3.97 -10.38
C TYR A 132 8.25 4.42 -11.30
N ILE A 133 7.24 5.15 -10.80
CA ILE A 133 6.11 5.70 -11.55
C ILE A 133 5.86 7.15 -11.17
N ASP A 134 5.72 8.03 -12.17
CA ASP A 134 5.10 9.34 -12.01
C ASP A 134 3.58 9.20 -12.04
N ASN A 135 2.91 9.72 -11.04
CA ASN A 135 1.45 9.70 -10.92
C ASN A 135 0.87 11.10 -10.68
N LYS A 136 -0.42 11.18 -10.73
CA LYS A 136 -1.20 12.37 -10.37
C LYS A 136 -2.55 11.96 -9.81
N GLN A 137 -3.05 12.78 -8.89
CA GLN A 137 -4.41 12.67 -8.39
C GLN A 137 -5.35 13.46 -9.30
N VAL A 138 -6.38 12.79 -9.78
CA VAL A 138 -7.36 13.32 -10.74
C VAL A 138 -8.77 13.23 -10.20
N VAL A 139 -9.71 13.87 -10.88
CA VAL A 139 -11.13 13.82 -10.55
C VAL A 139 -11.89 13.08 -11.63
N VAL A 140 -12.59 12.03 -11.23
CA VAL A 140 -13.49 11.24 -12.07
C VAL A 140 -14.94 11.64 -11.77
N VAL A 141 -15.71 11.88 -12.83
CA VAL A 141 -17.15 12.18 -12.77
C VAL A 141 -17.89 11.33 -13.79
N LYS A 142 -19.25 11.28 -13.67
CA LYS A 142 -20.07 10.62 -14.69
C LYS A 142 -19.85 11.26 -16.07
N LYS A 143 -19.97 10.47 -17.12
CA LYS A 143 -19.77 10.94 -18.52
C LYS A 143 -20.66 12.14 -18.88
N ASP A 144 -21.89 12.11 -18.43
CA ASP A 144 -22.91 13.13 -18.65
C ASP A 144 -22.95 14.26 -17.61
N SER A 145 -22.02 14.21 -16.62
CA SER A 145 -21.93 15.22 -15.55
C SER A 145 -21.67 16.63 -16.15
N SER A 146 -22.32 17.63 -15.56
CA SER A 146 -22.08 19.04 -15.86
C SER A 146 -20.78 19.57 -15.26
N ILE A 147 -20.12 18.81 -14.36
CA ILE A 147 -18.84 19.17 -13.76
C ILE A 147 -17.76 19.07 -14.85
N LYS A 148 -16.98 20.16 -15.04
CA LYS A 148 -15.94 20.27 -16.07
C LYS A 148 -14.60 20.71 -15.53
N SER A 149 -14.57 21.32 -14.33
CA SER A 149 -13.38 21.85 -13.66
C SER A 149 -13.43 21.60 -12.16
N LEU A 150 -12.34 21.86 -11.45
CA LEU A 150 -12.30 21.77 -9.97
C LEU A 150 -13.25 22.78 -9.31
N ASP A 151 -13.47 23.94 -9.89
CA ASP A 151 -14.38 24.95 -9.37
C ASP A 151 -15.83 24.47 -9.34
N ASP A 152 -16.23 23.57 -10.24
CA ASP A 152 -17.57 22.98 -10.30
C ASP A 152 -17.83 21.99 -9.15
N LEU A 153 -16.80 21.62 -8.37
CA LEU A 153 -16.93 20.74 -7.20
C LEU A 153 -17.54 21.49 -5.99
N LYS A 154 -17.68 22.80 -6.05
CA LYS A 154 -18.32 23.59 -5.01
C LYS A 154 -19.73 23.08 -4.73
N ALA A 155 -20.04 22.85 -3.45
CA ALA A 155 -21.29 22.29 -2.93
C ALA A 155 -21.63 20.89 -3.49
N LYS A 156 -20.62 20.14 -3.99
CA LYS A 156 -20.75 18.75 -4.41
C LYS A 156 -20.30 17.78 -3.32
N THR A 157 -20.81 16.56 -3.36
CA THR A 157 -20.32 15.46 -2.55
C THR A 157 -19.19 14.75 -3.30
N VAL A 158 -17.99 14.83 -2.76
CA VAL A 158 -16.77 14.26 -3.35
C VAL A 158 -16.34 13.03 -2.54
N ALA A 159 -15.92 11.96 -3.20
CA ALA A 159 -15.38 10.78 -2.55
C ALA A 159 -13.86 10.69 -2.76
N VAL A 160 -13.19 10.14 -1.76
CA VAL A 160 -11.78 9.72 -1.78
C VAL A 160 -11.65 8.36 -1.10
N GLN A 161 -10.60 7.60 -1.40
CA GLN A 161 -10.30 6.44 -0.58
C GLN A 161 -9.75 6.89 0.78
N THR A 162 -10.14 6.18 1.84
CA THR A 162 -9.60 6.38 3.19
C THR A 162 -8.09 6.23 3.17
N ASP A 163 -7.37 7.14 3.84
CA ASP A 163 -5.91 7.15 3.94
C ASP A 163 -5.15 7.17 2.59
N SER A 164 -5.81 7.67 1.53
CA SER A 164 -5.21 7.84 0.20
C SER A 164 -4.40 9.12 0.09
N SER A 165 -3.54 9.18 -0.94
CA SER A 165 -2.83 10.41 -1.30
C SER A 165 -3.78 11.50 -1.81
N ALA A 166 -4.92 11.15 -2.43
CA ALA A 166 -5.97 12.10 -2.78
C ALA A 166 -6.54 12.83 -1.54
N LEU A 167 -6.83 12.07 -0.47
CA LEU A 167 -7.28 12.64 0.80
C LEU A 167 -6.21 13.55 1.40
N ALA A 168 -4.97 13.07 1.46
CA ALA A 168 -3.83 13.85 1.97
C ALA A 168 -3.60 15.15 1.17
N ALA A 169 -3.69 15.07 -0.17
CA ALA A 169 -3.53 16.24 -1.05
C ALA A 169 -4.63 17.29 -0.88
N LEU A 170 -5.84 16.88 -0.46
CA LEU A 170 -6.97 17.78 -0.24
C LEU A 170 -7.00 18.37 1.18
N THR A 171 -6.66 17.59 2.20
CA THR A 171 -6.92 17.93 3.61
C THR A 171 -5.75 17.73 4.56
N GLY A 172 -4.68 17.05 4.13
CA GLY A 172 -3.51 16.77 4.94
C GLY A 172 -2.74 18.05 5.35
N ASP A 173 -1.83 17.90 6.30
CA ASP A 173 -1.06 19.05 6.81
C ASP A 173 -0.24 19.70 5.70
N ASP A 174 0.34 18.92 4.79
CA ASP A 174 1.15 19.37 3.64
C ASP A 174 0.32 19.72 2.39
N ALA A 175 -1.02 19.60 2.46
CA ALA A 175 -1.88 19.99 1.34
C ALA A 175 -1.74 21.49 1.02
N THR A 176 -1.73 21.82 -0.27
CA THR A 176 -1.63 23.21 -0.71
C THR A 176 -2.79 24.07 -0.20
N LYS A 177 -2.57 25.38 -0.08
CA LYS A 177 -3.64 26.30 0.32
C LYS A 177 -4.83 26.27 -0.63
N GLU A 178 -4.55 26.07 -1.90
CA GLU A 178 -5.53 25.96 -2.99
C GLU A 178 -6.39 24.71 -2.81
N ASN A 179 -5.78 23.56 -2.56
CA ASN A 179 -6.48 22.29 -2.33
C ASN A 179 -7.31 22.32 -1.03
N LYS A 180 -6.76 22.91 0.07
CA LYS A 180 -7.51 23.09 1.31
C LYS A 180 -8.74 24.01 1.12
N LYS A 181 -8.59 25.08 0.32
CA LYS A 181 -9.72 25.96 -0.03
C LYS A 181 -10.74 25.23 -0.89
N LEU A 182 -10.28 24.46 -1.88
CA LEU A 182 -11.15 23.64 -2.74
C LEU A 182 -11.97 22.67 -1.89
N ALA A 183 -11.31 21.86 -1.05
CA ALA A 183 -11.97 20.89 -0.18
C ALA A 183 -12.99 21.55 0.78
N ALA A 184 -12.70 22.75 1.29
CA ALA A 184 -13.63 23.51 2.14
C ALA A 184 -14.89 23.99 1.39
N THR A 185 -14.91 23.97 0.05
CA THR A 185 -16.10 24.30 -0.75
C THR A 185 -17.04 23.13 -0.98
N PHE A 186 -16.58 21.90 -0.73
CA PHE A 186 -17.40 20.71 -0.93
C PHE A 186 -18.60 20.68 0.01
N LYS A 187 -19.69 20.09 -0.43
CA LYS A 187 -20.82 19.81 0.45
C LYS A 187 -20.44 18.75 1.49
N ASP A 188 -19.68 17.76 1.03
CA ASP A 188 -19.20 16.64 1.84
C ASP A 188 -17.97 16.01 1.16
N LEU A 189 -16.98 15.57 1.95
CA LEU A 189 -15.84 14.76 1.50
C LEU A 189 -15.94 13.39 2.15
N LYS A 190 -16.45 12.41 1.38
CA LYS A 190 -16.66 11.05 1.84
C LYS A 190 -15.40 10.21 1.70
N GLN A 191 -14.98 9.62 2.80
CA GLN A 191 -13.93 8.60 2.80
C GLN A 191 -14.56 7.22 2.60
N ILE A 192 -14.04 6.44 1.66
CA ILE A 192 -14.55 5.14 1.23
C ILE A 192 -13.39 4.15 1.21
N GLY A 193 -13.62 2.89 1.60
CA GLY A 193 -12.54 1.91 1.77
C GLY A 193 -11.78 1.57 0.49
N ASP A 194 -12.46 1.56 -0.67
CA ASP A 194 -11.86 1.20 -1.96
C ASP A 194 -12.47 2.00 -3.14
N TYR A 195 -11.76 2.06 -4.27
CA TYR A 195 -12.20 2.81 -5.44
C TYR A 195 -13.35 2.15 -6.22
N ASN A 196 -13.53 0.84 -6.17
CA ASN A 196 -14.67 0.19 -6.80
C ASN A 196 -15.98 0.63 -6.13
N THR A 197 -16.00 0.64 -4.79
CA THR A 197 -17.12 1.15 -4.01
C THR A 197 -17.35 2.65 -4.26
N ALA A 198 -16.27 3.46 -4.36
CA ALA A 198 -16.39 4.88 -4.68
C ALA A 198 -17.02 5.11 -6.07
N LEU A 199 -16.61 4.34 -7.09
CA LEU A 199 -17.18 4.42 -8.43
C LEU A 199 -18.63 3.92 -8.49
N MET A 200 -19.00 2.89 -7.72
CA MET A 200 -20.40 2.48 -7.57
C MET A 200 -21.25 3.59 -6.95
N ASN A 201 -20.72 4.30 -5.96
CA ASN A 201 -21.39 5.46 -5.37
C ASN A 201 -21.52 6.62 -6.37
N LEU A 202 -20.54 6.81 -7.25
CA LEU A 202 -20.61 7.77 -8.36
C LEU A 202 -21.72 7.37 -9.36
N GLU A 203 -21.77 6.10 -9.77
CA GLU A 203 -22.80 5.61 -10.68
C GLU A 203 -24.21 5.78 -10.13
N SER A 204 -24.43 5.45 -8.86
CA SER A 204 -25.73 5.60 -8.19
C SER A 204 -26.12 7.06 -7.91
N GLY A 205 -25.16 7.99 -7.97
CA GLY A 205 -25.38 9.40 -7.62
C GLY A 205 -25.31 9.68 -6.11
N ALA A 206 -24.80 8.76 -5.31
CA ALA A 206 -24.53 8.96 -3.89
C ALA A 206 -23.34 9.93 -3.66
N VAL A 207 -22.48 10.08 -4.68
CA VAL A 207 -21.44 11.11 -4.78
C VAL A 207 -21.45 11.72 -6.18
N ASP A 208 -20.95 12.95 -6.31
CA ASP A 208 -20.90 13.69 -7.57
C ASP A 208 -19.56 13.49 -8.31
N ALA A 209 -18.49 13.22 -7.57
CA ALA A 209 -17.13 13.07 -8.07
C ALA A 209 -16.31 12.12 -7.18
N VAL A 210 -15.25 11.54 -7.75
CA VAL A 210 -14.25 10.73 -7.04
C VAL A 210 -12.88 11.29 -7.34
N CYS A 211 -12.10 11.65 -6.31
CA CYS A 211 -10.68 11.95 -6.47
C CYS A 211 -9.90 10.65 -6.31
N MET A 212 -9.04 10.34 -7.29
CA MET A 212 -8.33 9.08 -7.35
C MET A 212 -7.06 9.15 -8.19
N ASP A 213 -6.29 8.09 -8.12
CA ASP A 213 -5.06 7.93 -8.89
C ASP A 213 -5.33 7.82 -10.39
N ASN A 214 -4.52 8.53 -11.18
CA ASN A 214 -4.72 8.59 -12.63
C ASN A 214 -4.64 7.22 -13.32
N GLY A 215 -3.72 6.34 -12.89
CA GLY A 215 -3.62 4.99 -13.43
C GLY A 215 -4.89 4.17 -13.19
N VAL A 216 -5.47 4.26 -11.97
CA VAL A 216 -6.72 3.60 -11.61
C VAL A 216 -7.91 4.20 -12.38
N ALA A 217 -7.93 5.53 -12.54
CA ALA A 217 -8.93 6.21 -13.36
C ALA A 217 -8.90 5.72 -14.81
N ASN A 218 -7.72 5.69 -15.43
CA ASN A 218 -7.53 5.24 -16.82
C ASN A 218 -7.96 3.78 -17.02
N TYR A 219 -7.63 2.90 -16.07
CA TYR A 219 -8.10 1.51 -16.11
C TYR A 219 -9.62 1.44 -16.14
N ASN A 220 -10.30 2.14 -15.26
CA ASN A 220 -11.76 2.12 -15.17
C ASN A 220 -12.42 2.76 -16.40
N LEU A 221 -11.84 3.85 -16.93
CA LEU A 221 -12.32 4.47 -18.16
C LEU A 221 -12.18 3.53 -19.36
N SER A 222 -11.08 2.81 -19.50
CA SER A 222 -10.88 1.85 -20.59
C SER A 222 -11.90 0.72 -20.55
N LYS A 223 -12.35 0.30 -19.36
CA LYS A 223 -13.36 -0.74 -19.18
C LYS A 223 -14.81 -0.22 -19.31
N SER A 224 -15.02 1.07 -19.07
CA SER A 224 -16.36 1.69 -19.05
C SER A 224 -16.32 3.12 -19.64
N PRO A 225 -15.94 3.29 -20.92
CA PRO A 225 -15.71 4.61 -21.52
C PRO A 225 -16.98 5.47 -21.62
N ASP A 226 -18.13 4.83 -21.59
CA ASP A 226 -19.44 5.50 -21.65
C ASP A 226 -19.96 5.94 -20.28
N LYS A 227 -19.35 5.48 -19.17
CA LYS A 227 -19.80 5.80 -17.81
C LYS A 227 -19.12 7.00 -17.20
N TYR A 228 -17.83 7.19 -17.48
CA TYR A 228 -16.97 8.13 -16.75
C TYR A 228 -16.21 9.07 -17.68
N LYS A 229 -15.78 10.18 -17.13
CA LYS A 229 -14.74 11.05 -17.69
C LYS A 229 -13.83 11.56 -16.57
N VAL A 230 -12.56 11.79 -16.91
CA VAL A 230 -11.58 12.45 -16.04
C VAL A 230 -11.59 13.94 -16.38
N LEU A 231 -11.54 14.80 -15.36
CA LEU A 231 -11.33 16.24 -15.57
C LEU A 231 -9.89 16.49 -16.04
N SER A 232 -9.69 17.57 -16.79
CA SER A 232 -8.35 18.00 -17.23
C SER A 232 -7.50 18.53 -16.07
N ASP A 233 -8.14 19.08 -15.06
CA ASP A 233 -7.47 19.61 -13.88
C ASP A 233 -6.99 18.48 -12.98
N ILE A 234 -5.86 18.68 -12.31
CA ILE A 234 -5.26 17.73 -11.39
C ILE A 234 -5.24 18.27 -9.96
N ILE A 235 -5.38 17.39 -8.98
CA ILE A 235 -5.28 17.73 -7.55
C ILE A 235 -3.81 17.84 -7.13
N SER A 236 -2.99 16.85 -7.50
CA SER A 236 -1.56 16.81 -7.20
C SER A 236 -0.78 15.99 -8.20
N LYS A 237 0.54 16.21 -8.25
CA LYS A 237 1.53 15.31 -8.86
C LYS A 237 2.27 14.59 -7.76
N GLU A 238 2.62 13.36 -8.02
CA GLU A 238 3.26 12.49 -7.04
C GLU A 238 4.07 11.37 -7.69
N GLN A 239 4.83 10.64 -6.90
CA GLN A 239 5.61 9.50 -7.36
C GLN A 239 5.31 8.27 -6.52
N TYR A 240 5.29 7.10 -7.16
CA TYR A 240 5.17 5.82 -6.50
C TYR A 240 6.53 5.20 -6.24
N ALA A 241 6.69 4.64 -5.04
CA ALA A 241 7.84 3.86 -4.63
C ALA A 241 7.39 2.66 -3.79
N ILE A 242 8.31 1.71 -3.56
CA ILE A 242 8.05 0.57 -2.68
C ILE A 242 8.30 1.03 -1.25
N GLY A 243 7.29 0.88 -0.38
CA GLY A 243 7.39 1.23 1.03
C GLY A 243 7.79 0.04 1.90
N PHE A 244 8.90 0.16 2.61
CA PHE A 244 9.37 -0.82 3.59
C PHE A 244 9.23 -0.26 5.00
N LYS A 245 9.18 -1.14 6.00
CA LYS A 245 9.20 -0.72 7.40
C LYS A 245 10.39 0.21 7.64
N LYS A 246 10.16 1.30 8.36
CA LYS A 246 11.19 2.29 8.71
C LYS A 246 12.44 1.62 9.28
N GLY A 247 13.59 1.91 8.69
CA GLY A 247 14.89 1.34 9.10
C GLY A 247 15.25 0.00 8.43
N ASN A 248 14.34 -0.63 7.65
CA ASN A 248 14.64 -1.89 6.96
C ASN A 248 15.40 -1.65 5.63
N THR A 249 16.57 -1.04 5.73
CA THR A 249 17.42 -0.67 4.58
C THR A 249 17.95 -1.87 3.83
N ALA A 250 18.34 -2.95 4.54
CA ALA A 250 18.92 -4.13 3.90
C ALA A 250 17.94 -4.83 2.94
N LEU A 251 16.65 -4.95 3.30
CA LEU A 251 15.64 -5.51 2.43
C LEU A 251 15.36 -4.56 1.26
N LYS A 252 15.20 -3.26 1.55
CA LYS A 252 15.01 -2.21 0.54
C LYS A 252 16.14 -2.24 -0.49
N ASP A 253 17.39 -2.23 -0.06
CA ASP A 253 18.56 -2.20 -0.95
C ASP A 253 18.61 -3.43 -1.87
N THR A 254 18.25 -4.61 -1.34
CA THR A 254 18.22 -5.85 -2.14
C THR A 254 17.15 -5.79 -3.22
N VAL A 255 15.92 -5.40 -2.87
CA VAL A 255 14.79 -5.29 -3.80
C VAL A 255 15.03 -4.19 -4.83
N GLU A 256 15.46 -3.01 -4.39
CA GLU A 256 15.76 -1.87 -5.25
C GLU A 256 16.84 -2.18 -6.26
N LYS A 257 17.95 -2.80 -5.83
CA LYS A 257 19.03 -3.23 -6.73
C LYS A 257 18.48 -4.13 -7.85
N THR A 258 17.67 -5.12 -7.48
CA THR A 258 17.08 -6.05 -8.46
C THR A 258 16.11 -5.32 -9.40
N LEU A 259 15.30 -4.39 -8.88
CA LEU A 259 14.39 -3.57 -9.71
C LEU A 259 15.17 -2.70 -10.72
N LEU A 260 16.30 -2.10 -10.30
CA LEU A 260 17.17 -1.33 -11.19
C LEU A 260 17.86 -2.22 -12.24
N GLU A 261 18.25 -3.45 -11.91
CA GLU A 261 18.74 -4.43 -12.87
C GLU A 261 17.66 -4.78 -13.92
N MET A 262 16.40 -4.96 -13.47
CA MET A 262 15.25 -5.20 -14.36
C MET A 262 14.95 -4.00 -15.27
N TYR A 263 15.17 -2.79 -14.77
CA TYR A 263 15.04 -1.58 -15.58
C TYR A 263 16.12 -1.54 -16.68
N LYS A 264 17.39 -1.78 -16.33
CA LYS A 264 18.53 -1.77 -17.26
C LYS A 264 18.42 -2.80 -18.37
N ASP A 265 17.90 -3.98 -18.09
CA ASP A 265 17.73 -5.05 -19.10
C ASP A 265 16.40 -4.97 -19.85
N GLY A 266 15.57 -3.95 -19.60
CA GLY A 266 14.30 -3.70 -20.28
C GLY A 266 13.12 -4.54 -19.76
N THR A 267 13.29 -5.31 -18.69
CA THR A 267 12.21 -6.14 -18.13
C THR A 267 11.08 -5.29 -17.54
N VAL A 268 11.40 -4.18 -16.85
CA VAL A 268 10.38 -3.25 -16.33
C VAL A 268 9.53 -2.70 -17.47
N GLU A 269 10.15 -2.24 -18.55
CA GLU A 269 9.45 -1.71 -19.73
C GLU A 269 8.58 -2.79 -20.40
N LYS A 270 9.10 -4.01 -20.52
CA LYS A 270 8.36 -5.15 -21.08
C LYS A 270 7.11 -5.47 -20.26
N ILE A 271 7.20 -5.42 -18.93
CA ILE A 271 6.05 -5.62 -18.04
C ILE A 271 5.08 -4.45 -18.19
N ALA A 272 5.57 -3.18 -18.18
CA ALA A 272 4.74 -1.99 -18.34
C ALA A 272 3.96 -1.97 -19.65
N LYS A 273 4.53 -2.44 -20.75
CA LYS A 273 3.86 -2.56 -22.06
C LYS A 273 2.61 -3.45 -22.05
N LYS A 274 2.48 -4.41 -21.12
CA LYS A 274 1.25 -5.18 -20.94
C LYS A 274 0.07 -4.32 -20.47
N TYR A 275 0.38 -3.15 -19.91
CA TYR A 275 -0.54 -2.19 -19.32
C TYR A 275 -0.60 -0.87 -20.10
N SER A 276 -0.18 -0.85 -21.38
CA SER A 276 -0.13 0.34 -22.23
C SER A 276 -1.48 1.03 -22.42
N ASP A 277 -2.58 0.26 -22.39
CA ASP A 277 -3.94 0.80 -22.47
C ASP A 277 -4.27 1.76 -21.31
N TYR A 278 -3.44 1.78 -20.26
CA TYR A 278 -3.60 2.59 -19.05
C TYR A 278 -2.51 3.65 -18.89
N TYR A 279 -1.69 3.88 -19.94
CA TYR A 279 -0.58 4.84 -19.99
C TYR A 279 0.53 4.58 -18.97
N LEU A 280 0.75 3.31 -18.61
CA LEU A 280 1.66 2.96 -17.53
C LEU A 280 3.12 3.00 -17.99
N ALA A 281 3.39 2.62 -19.26
CA ALA A 281 4.74 2.68 -19.82
C ALA A 281 5.27 4.13 -19.91
N GLU A 282 4.40 5.09 -20.25
CA GLU A 282 4.72 6.51 -20.34
C GLU A 282 4.90 7.16 -18.95
N SER A 283 4.45 6.49 -17.89
CA SER A 283 4.55 6.97 -16.52
C SER A 283 5.79 6.44 -15.78
N LEU A 284 6.60 5.59 -16.43
CA LEU A 284 7.84 5.10 -15.82
C LEU A 284 8.80 6.28 -15.60
N CYS A 285 9.35 6.37 -14.38
CA CYS A 285 10.32 7.41 -13.99
C CYS A 285 11.61 6.85 -13.37
N LEU A 286 11.85 5.53 -13.52
CA LEU A 286 13.11 4.94 -13.11
C LEU A 286 14.25 5.54 -13.92
N GLU A 287 15.29 6.00 -13.21
CA GLU A 287 16.50 6.53 -13.81
C GLU A 287 17.70 5.70 -13.35
N ASP A 288 18.68 5.54 -14.24
CA ASP A 288 19.98 4.97 -13.90
C ASP A 288 20.79 6.06 -13.17
N LYS A 289 20.92 5.95 -11.84
CA LYS A 289 21.73 6.87 -11.01
C LYS A 289 23.16 6.38 -10.89
#